data_cbd3caf52684f0daba3e37bc200aefc7
#
_entry.id   cbd3caf52684f0daba3e37bc200aefc7
#
_cell.length_a   1.000
_cell.length_b   1.000
_cell.length_c   1.000
_cell.angle_alpha   90.00
_cell.angle_beta   90.00
_cell.angle_gamma   90.00
#
_symmetry.space_group_name_H-M   'P 1'
#
loop_
_entity.id
_entity.type
_entity.pdbx_description
1 polymer ?
#
loop_
_entity_poly.entity_id
_entity_poly.type
_entity_poly.pdbx_seq_one_letter_code
_entity_poly.pdbx_strand_id
1 'polypeptide(L)'
;MALTKSEARQQALSYLRSQEAAAGFELVLLDDCTLERAFGWVFFYDSKHHVETGDFRDAVAGNAPIVVTKADGQVHVTGTAFPIEHYLQGFESP
;
A
#
# COMPACT_ATOMS: atom_id res chain seq x y z
N MET A 1 12.61 -10.80 -14.85
CA MET A 1 12.34 -11.64 -13.68
C MET A 1 11.28 -11.02 -12.81
N ALA A 2 10.40 -11.85 -12.25
CA ALA A 2 9.37 -11.35 -11.37
C ALA A 2 9.95 -10.97 -10.00
N LEU A 3 9.39 -9.94 -9.38
CA LEU A 3 9.77 -9.53 -8.04
C LEU A 3 9.38 -10.58 -7.01
N THR A 4 10.14 -10.62 -5.90
CA THR A 4 9.74 -11.36 -4.72
C THR A 4 8.88 -10.44 -3.83
N LYS A 5 8.15 -11.04 -2.89
CA LYS A 5 7.36 -10.27 -1.92
C LYS A 5 8.25 -9.30 -1.13
N SER A 6 9.45 -9.75 -0.75
CA SER A 6 10.39 -8.92 0.00
C SER A 6 10.82 -7.69 -0.80
N GLU A 7 11.11 -7.87 -2.08
CA GLU A 7 11.46 -6.77 -2.97
C GLU A 7 10.29 -5.81 -3.17
N ALA A 8 9.08 -6.36 -3.34
CA ALA A 8 7.88 -5.54 -3.48
C ALA A 8 7.63 -4.70 -2.23
N ARG A 9 7.84 -5.30 -1.05
CA ARG A 9 7.70 -4.59 0.22
C ARG A 9 8.68 -3.42 0.31
N GLN A 10 9.91 -3.60 -0.18
CA GLN A 10 10.90 -2.52 -0.21
C GLN A 10 10.43 -1.37 -1.10
N GLN A 11 9.83 -1.68 -2.25
CA GLN A 11 9.29 -0.66 -3.13
C GLN A 11 8.15 0.12 -2.44
N ALA A 12 7.26 -0.60 -1.75
CA ALA A 12 6.18 0.03 -1.01
C ALA A 12 6.72 0.92 0.10
N LEU A 13 7.75 0.48 0.83
CA LEU A 13 8.38 1.27 1.88
C LEU A 13 9.01 2.54 1.32
N SER A 14 9.71 2.45 0.19
CA SER A 14 10.28 3.63 -0.46
C SER A 14 9.21 4.67 -0.78
N TYR A 15 8.07 4.19 -1.29
CA TYR A 15 6.94 5.08 -1.55
C TYR A 15 6.45 5.74 -0.26
N LEU A 16 6.27 4.95 0.82
CA LEU A 16 5.81 5.50 2.10
C LEU A 16 6.77 6.53 2.65
N ARG A 17 8.08 6.31 2.53
CA ARG A 17 9.08 7.29 3.01
C ARG A 17 8.92 8.63 2.29
N SER A 18 8.64 8.60 0.98
CA SER A 18 8.40 9.84 0.24
C SER A 18 7.11 10.51 0.70
N GLN A 19 6.09 9.74 1.05
CA GLN A 19 4.82 10.29 1.53
C GLN A 19 4.94 10.86 2.95
N GLU A 20 5.79 10.28 3.79
CA GLU A 20 6.03 10.80 5.14
C GLU A 20 6.55 12.23 5.10
N ALA A 21 7.43 12.54 4.15
CA ALA A 21 7.97 13.89 4.00
C ALA A 21 6.87 14.90 3.72
N ALA A 22 5.86 14.51 2.93
CA ALA A 22 4.73 15.39 2.60
C ALA A 22 3.69 15.43 3.72
N ALA A 23 3.47 14.30 4.40
CA ALA A 23 2.45 14.18 5.44
C ALA A 23 2.86 14.80 6.78
N GLY A 24 4.16 14.76 7.10
CA GLY A 24 4.68 15.27 8.36
C GLY A 24 4.55 14.29 9.53
N PHE A 25 4.27 13.02 9.28
CA PHE A 25 4.23 11.97 10.31
C PHE A 25 4.61 10.62 9.72
N GLU A 26 4.96 9.68 10.61
CA GLU A 26 5.41 8.35 10.18
C GLU A 26 4.27 7.48 9.70
N LEU A 27 4.55 6.70 8.66
CA LEU A 27 3.62 5.72 8.08
C LEU A 27 4.23 4.33 8.21
N VAL A 28 3.39 3.33 8.47
CA VAL A 28 3.82 1.94 8.60
C VAL A 28 2.96 1.04 7.73
N LEU A 29 3.57 -0.03 7.23
CA LEU A 29 2.84 -1.05 6.49
C LEU A 29 2.09 -1.95 7.46
N LEU A 30 0.86 -2.29 7.10
CA LEU A 30 0.06 -3.25 7.84
C LEU A 30 0.31 -4.63 7.22
N ASP A 31 1.45 -5.23 7.59
CA ASP A 31 1.94 -6.47 6.96
C ASP A 31 0.91 -7.61 7.00
N ASP A 32 0.14 -7.70 8.08
CA ASP A 32 -0.88 -8.74 8.23
C ASP A 32 -2.04 -8.58 7.25
N CYS A 33 -2.17 -7.41 6.65
CA CYS A 33 -3.24 -7.09 5.71
C CYS A 33 -2.80 -7.24 4.25
N THR A 34 -1.50 -7.48 4.00
CA THR A 34 -0.98 -7.59 2.64
C THR A 34 -1.65 -8.73 1.88
N LEU A 35 -2.12 -8.41 0.67
CA LEU A 35 -2.74 -9.41 -0.22
C LEU A 35 -1.76 -9.77 -1.32
N GLU A 36 -1.71 -11.06 -1.66
CA GLU A 36 -0.95 -11.53 -2.81
C GLU A 36 -1.92 -11.92 -3.92
N ARG A 37 -1.64 -11.44 -5.13
CA ARG A 37 -2.43 -11.73 -6.32
C ARG A 37 -1.50 -12.17 -7.45
N ALA A 38 -2.08 -12.69 -8.53
CA ALA A 38 -1.30 -13.12 -9.69
C ALA A 38 -0.48 -11.99 -10.28
N PHE A 39 -1.00 -10.77 -10.27
CA PHE A 39 -0.32 -9.59 -10.84
C PHE A 39 0.70 -8.95 -9.90
N GLY A 40 0.65 -9.24 -8.59
CA GLY A 40 1.53 -8.61 -7.62
C GLY A 40 1.01 -8.66 -6.19
N TRP A 41 1.31 -7.62 -5.44
CA TRP A 41 0.91 -7.53 -4.03
C TRP A 41 0.18 -6.22 -3.77
N VAL A 42 -0.78 -6.27 -2.84
CA VAL A 42 -1.50 -5.09 -2.38
C VAL A 42 -1.08 -4.82 -0.95
N PHE A 43 -0.50 -3.66 -0.71
CA PHE A 43 -0.01 -3.25 0.61
C PHE A 43 -0.94 -2.20 1.21
N PHE A 44 -1.29 -2.39 2.46
CA PHE A 44 -2.09 -1.44 3.23
C PHE A 44 -1.18 -0.75 4.23
N TYR A 45 -1.48 0.49 4.56
CA TYR A 45 -0.67 1.28 5.50
C TYR A 45 -1.54 2.23 6.31
N ASP A 46 -0.96 2.73 7.41
CA ASP A 46 -1.62 3.72 8.26
C ASP A 46 -0.55 4.53 8.97
N SER A 47 -0.97 5.56 9.72
CA SER A 47 -0.03 6.30 10.54
C SER A 47 0.46 5.41 11.67
N LYS A 48 1.73 5.56 12.04
CA LYS A 48 2.32 4.82 13.16
C LYS A 48 1.57 5.09 14.45
N HIS A 49 1.20 6.36 14.68
CA HIS A 49 0.49 6.76 15.90
C HIS A 49 -0.88 6.10 16.00
N HIS A 50 -1.64 6.05 14.89
CA HIS A 50 -2.94 5.38 14.88
C HIS A 50 -2.81 3.88 15.17
N VAL A 51 -1.82 3.22 14.59
CA VAL A 51 -1.58 1.78 14.81
C VAL A 51 -1.24 1.52 16.29
N GLU A 52 -0.45 2.39 16.91
CA GLU A 52 -0.04 2.23 18.30
C GLU A 52 -1.15 2.56 19.32
N THR A 53 -1.96 3.58 19.04
CA THR A 53 -2.92 4.10 19.99
C THR A 53 -4.36 3.71 19.69
N GLY A 54 -4.66 3.39 18.42
CA GLY A 54 -6.02 3.13 17.97
C GLY A 54 -6.91 4.38 17.92
N ASP A 55 -6.31 5.57 17.98
CA ASP A 55 -7.05 6.84 18.00
C ASP A 55 -7.44 7.23 16.57
N PHE A 56 -8.75 7.31 16.31
CA PHE A 56 -9.27 7.66 15.00
C PHE A 56 -8.81 9.02 14.49
N ARG A 57 -8.45 9.93 15.39
CA ARG A 57 -7.96 11.25 15.00
C ARG A 57 -6.60 11.19 14.32
N ASP A 58 -5.85 10.12 14.57
CA ASP A 58 -4.52 9.92 14.00
C ASP A 58 -4.55 9.06 12.75
N ALA A 59 -5.72 8.55 12.36
CA ALA A 59 -5.85 7.76 11.14
C ALA A 59 -5.57 8.62 9.91
N VAL A 60 -4.88 8.02 8.94
CA VAL A 60 -4.61 8.70 7.67
C VAL A 60 -5.87 8.69 6.84
N ALA A 61 -6.55 9.84 6.77
CA ALA A 61 -7.75 9.98 5.96
C ALA A 61 -7.41 9.82 4.49
N GLY A 62 -8.11 8.92 3.80
CA GLY A 62 -7.90 8.70 2.39
C GLY A 62 -6.61 7.95 2.04
N ASN A 63 -6.09 7.13 2.94
CA ASN A 63 -4.90 6.32 2.67
C ASN A 63 -5.24 5.19 1.69
N ALA A 64 -4.95 5.43 0.40
CA ALA A 64 -5.22 4.46 -0.65
C ALA A 64 -4.20 3.32 -0.62
N PRO A 65 -4.64 2.06 -0.69
CA PRO A 65 -3.70 0.94 -0.75
C PRO A 65 -2.75 1.04 -1.95
N ILE A 66 -1.58 0.43 -1.83
CA ILE A 66 -0.53 0.45 -2.85
C ILE A 66 -0.46 -0.92 -3.50
N VAL A 67 -0.43 -0.94 -4.85
CA VAL A 67 -0.20 -2.17 -5.60
C VAL A 67 1.22 -2.13 -6.15
N VAL A 68 1.99 -3.20 -5.93
CA VAL A 68 3.30 -3.38 -6.55
C VAL A 68 3.22 -4.58 -7.49
N THR A 69 3.40 -4.33 -8.79
CA THR A 69 3.25 -5.37 -9.81
C THR A 69 4.49 -6.23 -9.93
N LYS A 70 4.31 -7.56 -10.07
CA LYS A 70 5.41 -8.53 -10.15
C LYS A 70 6.29 -8.35 -11.38
N ALA A 71 5.66 -7.97 -12.49
CA ALA A 71 6.36 -7.96 -13.79
C ALA A 71 7.41 -6.86 -13.87
N ASP A 72 7.15 -5.69 -13.28
CA ASP A 72 8.00 -4.52 -13.44
C ASP A 72 8.37 -3.83 -12.14
N GLY A 73 7.84 -4.27 -11.01
CA GLY A 73 8.11 -3.66 -9.72
C GLY A 73 7.57 -2.25 -9.56
N GLN A 74 6.64 -1.84 -10.41
CA GLN A 74 6.05 -0.50 -10.35
C GLN A 74 5.09 -0.37 -9.19
N VAL A 75 5.09 0.81 -8.58
CA VAL A 75 4.15 1.15 -7.50
C VAL A 75 2.96 1.87 -8.11
N HIS A 76 1.77 1.35 -7.84
CA HIS A 76 0.52 1.94 -8.31
C HIS A 76 -0.33 2.31 -7.10
N VAL A 77 -0.73 3.57 -7.02
CA VAL A 77 -1.60 4.03 -5.93
C VAL A 77 -3.04 3.84 -6.38
N THR A 78 -3.83 3.15 -5.55
CA THR A 78 -5.25 2.94 -5.82
C THR A 78 -6.03 4.17 -5.35
N GLY A 79 -7.29 3.98 -4.99
CA GLY A 79 -8.11 5.08 -4.49
C GLY A 79 -8.91 4.65 -3.28
N THR A 80 -9.72 5.55 -2.78
CA THR A 80 -10.58 5.31 -1.62
C THR A 80 -12.06 5.53 -1.94
N ALA A 81 -12.38 5.90 -3.17
CA ALA A 81 -13.76 6.15 -3.59
C ALA A 81 -14.59 4.86 -3.70
N PHE A 82 -13.92 3.73 -3.97
CA PHE A 82 -14.55 2.42 -4.13
C PHE A 82 -13.82 1.37 -3.30
N PRO A 83 -14.43 0.19 -3.07
CA PRO A 83 -13.73 -0.91 -2.40
C PRO A 83 -12.48 -1.31 -3.18
N ILE A 84 -11.48 -1.85 -2.48
CA ILE A 84 -10.19 -2.22 -3.09
C ILE A 84 -10.37 -3.16 -4.30
N GLU A 85 -11.33 -4.08 -4.24
CA GLU A 85 -11.56 -5.03 -5.33
C GLU A 85 -11.91 -4.34 -6.66
N HIS A 86 -12.56 -3.18 -6.59
CA HIS A 86 -12.87 -2.40 -7.79
C HIS A 86 -11.59 -1.99 -8.53
N TYR A 87 -10.59 -1.52 -7.78
CA TYR A 87 -9.31 -1.09 -8.37
C TYR A 87 -8.49 -2.27 -8.86
N LEU A 88 -8.55 -3.40 -8.14
CA LEU A 88 -7.77 -4.58 -8.50
C LEU A 88 -8.22 -5.21 -9.82
N GLN A 89 -9.48 -5.04 -10.19
CA GLN A 89 -9.99 -5.56 -11.46
C GLN A 89 -9.19 -5.06 -12.66
N GLY A 90 -8.71 -3.82 -12.61
CA GLY A 90 -7.89 -3.26 -13.68
C GLY A 90 -6.56 -3.97 -13.87
N PHE A 91 -6.04 -4.61 -12.83
CA PHE A 91 -4.78 -5.36 -12.88
C PHE A 91 -5.00 -6.82 -13.24
N GLU A 92 -6.20 -7.35 -13.00
CA GLU A 92 -6.52 -8.76 -13.23
C GLU A 92 -7.03 -9.03 -14.63
N SER A 93 -7.45 -8.01 -15.35
CA SER A 93 -7.95 -8.14 -16.71
C SER A 93 -6.84 -8.54 -17.65
N PRO A 94 -7.07 -9.49 -18.55
CA PRO A 94 -6.11 -9.85 -19.58
C PRO A 94 -5.88 -8.73 -20.60
#